data_f8e7dbc7f58e47c80462184756e1da18
#
_entry.id   f8e7dbc7f58e47c80462184756e1da18
#
_cell.length_a   1.000
_cell.length_b   1.000
_cell.length_c   1.000
_cell.angle_alpha   90.00
_cell.angle_beta   90.00
_cell.angle_gamma   90.00
#
_symmetry.space_group_name_H-M   'P 1'
#
loop_
_entity.id
_entity.type
_entity.pdbx_description
1 polymer ?
#
loop_
_entity_poly.entity_id
_entity_poly.type
_entity_poly.pdbx_seq_one_letter_code
_entity_poly.pdbx_strand_id
1 'polypeptide(L)'
;MLFNNTYKQLKNPSKGIYKEKGSKFFSYAFIVKDQDEVKKYLNHIRKLEHGARHFCYAYIINPDKSIIKSNDDGEPSNTAGKPILGQINSNNLTNC
;
A
#
# COMPACT_ATOMS: atom_id res chain seq x y z
N MET A 1 -25.35 8.53 -21.45
CA MET A 1 -24.28 8.77 -20.83
C MET A 1 -23.50 7.68 -20.74
N LEU A 2 -22.57 7.98 -20.66
CA LEU A 2 -21.74 7.01 -20.33
C LEU A 2 -21.35 7.16 -18.97
N PHE A 3 -21.66 6.19 -18.23
CA PHE A 3 -21.09 6.12 -16.98
C PHE A 3 -19.71 5.68 -17.16
N ASN A 4 -18.85 6.41 -16.66
CA ASN A 4 -17.50 5.97 -16.66
C ASN A 4 -17.27 5.14 -15.41
N ASN A 5 -17.41 3.85 -15.56
CA ASN A 5 -17.12 2.90 -14.49
C ASN A 5 -15.68 2.42 -14.53
N THR A 6 -14.85 3.06 -15.33
CA THR A 6 -13.46 2.64 -15.41
C THR A 6 -12.70 3.02 -14.15
N TYR A 7 -11.80 2.16 -13.78
CA TYR A 7 -10.87 2.40 -12.68
C TYR A 7 -9.53 1.77 -13.05
N LYS A 8 -8.50 2.20 -12.36
CA LYS A 8 -7.15 1.77 -12.65
C LYS A 8 -6.60 0.96 -11.49
N GLN A 9 -6.01 -0.17 -11.78
CA GLN A 9 -5.32 -0.96 -10.77
C GLN A 9 -4.01 -1.49 -11.31
N LEU A 10 -3.16 -1.99 -10.40
CA LEU A 10 -1.89 -2.61 -10.79
C LEU A 10 -2.15 -3.82 -11.69
N LYS A 11 -1.25 -4.04 -12.64
CA LYS A 11 -1.27 -5.26 -13.44
C LYS A 11 -0.64 -6.42 -12.68
N ASN A 12 0.43 -6.16 -11.95
CA ASN A 12 1.18 -7.17 -11.23
C ASN A 12 1.66 -6.62 -9.89
N PRO A 13 1.90 -7.48 -8.91
CA PRO A 13 2.59 -7.05 -7.70
C PRO A 13 3.96 -6.48 -8.02
N SER A 14 4.42 -5.55 -7.20
CA SER A 14 5.74 -4.97 -7.40
C SER A 14 6.50 -4.86 -6.09
N LYS A 15 7.83 -4.79 -6.19
CA LYS A 15 8.71 -4.63 -5.06
C LYS A 15 9.75 -3.58 -5.41
N GLY A 16 10.08 -2.73 -4.43
CA GLY A 16 11.15 -1.75 -4.57
C GLY A 16 12.07 -1.76 -3.36
N ILE A 17 13.26 -1.25 -3.57
CA ILE A 17 14.25 -1.10 -2.50
C ILE A 17 14.79 0.32 -2.58
N TYR A 18 14.85 0.99 -1.42
CA TYR A 18 15.42 2.31 -1.33
C TYR A 18 16.41 2.34 -0.18
N LYS A 19 17.60 2.90 -0.41
CA LYS A 19 18.64 3.01 0.60
C LYS A 19 18.97 4.48 0.83
N GLU A 20 19.04 4.88 2.10
CA GLU A 20 19.41 6.24 2.46
C GLU A 20 20.12 6.23 3.82
N LYS A 21 21.31 6.81 3.87
CA LYS A 21 22.08 7.01 5.11
C LYS A 21 22.20 5.74 5.97
N GLY A 22 22.49 4.62 5.31
CA GLY A 22 22.62 3.35 6.03
C GLY A 22 21.32 2.62 6.34
N SER A 23 20.20 3.25 6.06
CA SER A 23 18.88 2.62 6.21
C SER A 23 18.44 1.99 4.89
N LYS A 24 17.78 0.85 4.98
CA LYS A 24 17.25 0.17 3.84
C LYS A 24 15.74 0.06 4.00
N PHE A 25 15.01 0.49 2.98
CA PHE A 25 13.56 0.46 2.94
C PHE A 25 13.10 -0.48 1.83
N PHE A 26 12.23 -1.41 2.18
CA PHE A 26 11.59 -2.28 1.20
C PHE A 26 10.17 -1.80 1.00
N SER A 27 9.72 -1.76 -0.24
CA SER A 27 8.34 -1.44 -0.56
C SER A 27 7.70 -2.56 -1.36
N TYR A 28 6.43 -2.81 -1.11
CA TYR A 28 5.66 -3.84 -1.79
C TYR A 28 4.30 -3.26 -2.16
N ALA A 29 3.84 -3.58 -3.35
CA ALA A 29 2.50 -3.20 -3.79
C ALA A 29 1.78 -4.43 -4.30
N PHE A 30 0.54 -4.58 -3.90
CA PHE A 30 -0.29 -5.74 -4.26
C PHE A 30 -1.66 -5.28 -4.71
N ILE A 31 -2.27 -6.09 -5.57
CA ILE A 31 -3.68 -5.94 -5.91
C ILE A 31 -4.48 -6.55 -4.76
N VAL A 32 -5.37 -5.77 -4.17
CA VAL A 32 -6.23 -6.24 -3.07
C VAL A 32 -7.67 -5.86 -3.36
N LYS A 33 -8.60 -6.78 -3.12
CA LYS A 33 -10.02 -6.56 -3.37
C LYS A 33 -10.82 -6.37 -2.09
N ASP A 34 -10.27 -6.76 -0.96
CA ASP A 34 -10.91 -6.61 0.33
C ASP A 34 -9.87 -6.51 1.44
N GLN A 35 -10.36 -6.21 2.66
CA GLN A 35 -9.48 -6.03 3.81
C GLN A 35 -8.85 -7.33 4.30
N ASP A 36 -9.47 -8.46 4.05
CA ASP A 36 -8.89 -9.75 4.42
C ASP A 36 -7.65 -10.05 3.59
N GLU A 37 -7.67 -9.70 2.31
CA GLU A 37 -6.48 -9.82 1.47
C GLU A 37 -5.35 -8.91 1.96
N VAL A 38 -5.67 -7.70 2.41
CA VAL A 38 -4.67 -6.80 2.99
C VAL A 38 -3.99 -7.48 4.19
N LYS A 39 -4.76 -8.04 5.10
CA LYS A 39 -4.21 -8.72 6.28
C LYS A 39 -3.31 -9.89 5.88
N LYS A 40 -3.73 -10.65 4.89
CA LYS A 40 -2.98 -11.79 4.39
C LYS A 40 -1.62 -11.35 3.85
N TYR A 41 -1.57 -10.31 3.03
CA TYR A 41 -0.32 -9.79 2.49
C TYR A 41 0.55 -9.18 3.59
N LEU A 42 -0.03 -8.44 4.53
CA LEU A 42 0.74 -7.89 5.65
C LEU A 42 1.41 -8.99 6.47
N ASN A 43 0.68 -10.07 6.76
CA ASN A 43 1.25 -11.21 7.48
C ASN A 43 2.38 -11.86 6.69
N HIS A 44 2.22 -11.98 5.38
CA HIS A 44 3.25 -12.52 4.52
C HIS A 44 4.52 -11.66 4.55
N ILE A 45 4.37 -10.34 4.42
CA ILE A 45 5.51 -9.41 4.44
C ILE A 45 6.19 -9.40 5.80
N ARG A 46 5.43 -9.46 6.90
CA ARG A 46 6.02 -9.54 8.25
C ARG A 46 6.90 -10.77 8.42
N LYS A 47 6.52 -11.89 7.83
CA LYS A 47 7.34 -13.09 7.87
C LYS A 47 8.56 -12.99 6.97
N LEU A 48 8.37 -12.42 5.79
CA LEU A 48 9.44 -12.27 4.81
C LEU A 48 10.51 -11.30 5.28
N GLU A 49 10.10 -10.17 5.86
CA GLU A 49 10.99 -9.09 6.30
C GLU A 49 11.02 -9.01 7.83
N HIS A 50 11.19 -10.13 8.49
CA HIS A 50 11.07 -10.21 9.95
C HIS A 50 12.07 -9.34 10.71
N GLY A 51 13.13 -8.84 10.07
CA GLY A 51 14.07 -7.92 10.69
C GLY A 51 13.67 -6.46 10.64
N ALA A 52 12.60 -6.11 9.93
CA ALA A 52 12.13 -4.74 9.84
C ALA A 52 11.46 -4.30 11.14
N ARG A 53 11.60 -3.02 11.48
CA ARG A 53 11.03 -2.45 12.72
C ARG A 53 9.58 -2.03 12.54
N HIS A 54 9.22 -1.56 11.37
CA HIS A 54 7.90 -1.02 11.08
C HIS A 54 7.39 -1.55 9.76
N PHE A 55 6.08 -1.83 9.71
CA PHE A 55 5.39 -2.29 8.51
C PHE A 55 4.28 -1.30 8.19
N CYS A 56 4.67 -0.12 7.72
CA CYS A 56 3.76 0.94 7.36
C CYS A 56 3.01 0.56 6.09
N TYR A 57 1.74 0.93 6.01
CA TYR A 57 0.95 0.57 4.85
C TYR A 57 -0.18 1.54 4.57
N ALA A 58 -0.72 1.44 3.37
CA ALA A 58 -1.92 2.14 2.98
C ALA A 58 -2.65 1.30 1.94
N TYR A 59 -3.95 1.48 1.83
CA TYR A 59 -4.72 0.85 0.77
C TYR A 59 -5.95 1.65 0.39
N ILE A 60 -6.36 1.45 -0.85
CA ILE A 60 -7.61 1.98 -1.40
C ILE A 60 -8.30 0.80 -2.06
N ILE A 61 -9.55 0.57 -1.70
CA ILE A 61 -10.32 -0.57 -2.18
C ILE A 61 -11.63 -0.09 -2.80
N ASN A 62 -12.09 -0.84 -3.76
CA ASN A 62 -13.29 -0.66 -4.58
C ASN A 62 -13.08 0.32 -5.73
N PRO A 63 -13.79 0.11 -6.85
CA PRO A 63 -13.69 1.02 -8.00
C PRO A 63 -14.00 2.46 -7.66
N ASP A 64 -14.93 2.70 -6.72
CA ASP A 64 -15.29 4.03 -6.26
C ASP A 64 -14.38 4.56 -5.14
N LYS A 65 -13.34 3.80 -4.77
CA LYS A 65 -12.39 4.18 -3.72
C LYS A 65 -13.05 4.40 -2.36
N SER A 66 -14.10 3.63 -2.08
CA SER A 66 -14.91 3.81 -0.87
C SER A 66 -14.21 3.41 0.42
N ILE A 67 -13.17 2.59 0.34
CA ILE A 67 -12.41 2.16 1.52
C ILE A 67 -10.97 2.66 1.37
N ILE A 68 -10.56 3.53 2.29
CA ILE A 68 -9.23 4.13 2.28
C ILE A 68 -8.65 4.03 3.69
N LYS A 69 -7.41 3.57 3.79
CA LYS A 69 -6.73 3.51 5.08
C LYS A 69 -5.23 3.69 4.92
N SER A 70 -4.62 4.32 5.92
CA SER A 70 -3.17 4.39 6.06
C SER A 70 -2.78 4.08 7.50
N ASN A 71 -1.56 3.57 7.69
CA ASN A 71 -1.08 3.20 9.01
C ASN A 71 0.42 3.42 9.08
N ASP A 72 0.86 4.13 10.11
CA ASP A 72 2.27 4.46 10.32
C ASP A 72 3.05 3.37 11.06
N ASP A 73 2.36 2.39 11.64
CA ASP A 73 2.95 1.26 12.38
C ASP A 73 4.05 1.68 13.35
N GLY A 74 3.78 2.70 14.16
CA GLY A 74 4.72 3.17 15.17
C GLY A 74 5.70 4.24 14.70
N GLU A 75 5.74 4.56 13.42
CA GLU A 75 6.46 5.73 12.95
C GLU A 75 5.73 7.01 13.37
N PRO A 76 6.41 8.17 13.41
CA PRO A 76 5.72 9.42 13.76
C PRO A 76 4.49 9.66 12.91
N SER A 77 3.48 10.26 13.52
CA SER A 77 2.18 10.46 12.89
C SER A 77 2.28 11.12 11.52
N ASN A 78 1.62 10.54 10.53
CA ASN A 78 1.54 11.02 9.15
C ASN A 78 2.87 11.03 8.38
N THR A 79 3.89 10.32 8.86
CA THR A 79 5.21 10.32 8.20
C THR A 79 5.46 9.11 7.32
N ALA A 80 4.63 8.08 7.39
CA ALA A 80 4.85 6.84 6.65
C ALA A 80 3.62 6.39 5.87
N GLY A 81 2.50 6.14 6.55
CA GLY A 81 1.30 5.65 5.90
C GLY A 81 0.72 6.63 4.89
N LYS A 82 0.66 7.92 5.23
CA LYS A 82 0.12 8.93 4.33
C LYS A 82 0.95 9.13 3.06
N PRO A 83 2.28 9.17 3.12
CA PRO A 83 3.08 9.17 1.90
C PRO A 83 2.80 7.97 0.99
N ILE A 84 2.61 6.78 1.57
CA ILE A 84 2.25 5.60 0.79
C ILE A 84 0.89 5.80 0.12
N LEU A 85 -0.10 6.26 0.88
CA LEU A 85 -1.42 6.56 0.35
C LEU A 85 -1.35 7.61 -0.77
N GLY A 86 -0.50 8.61 -0.59
CA GLY A 86 -0.26 9.64 -1.61
C GLY A 86 0.26 9.07 -2.92
N GLN A 87 1.10 8.04 -2.86
CA GLN A 87 1.58 7.37 -4.07
C GLN A 87 0.47 6.62 -4.79
N ILE A 88 -0.41 5.95 -4.04
CA ILE A 88 -1.56 5.28 -4.64
C ILE A 88 -2.45 6.31 -5.34
N ASN A 89 -2.74 7.42 -4.67
CA ASN A 89 -3.57 8.49 -5.22
C ASN A 89 -2.94 9.17 -6.44
N SER A 90 -1.64 9.47 -6.37
CA SER A 90 -0.96 10.17 -7.47
C SER A 90 -0.92 9.34 -8.74
N ASN A 91 -0.99 8.03 -8.62
CA ASN A 91 -1.07 7.12 -9.76
C ASN A 91 -2.51 6.76 -10.11
N ASN A 92 -3.47 7.36 -9.44
CA ASN A 92 -4.92 7.14 -9.65
C ASN A 92 -5.31 5.65 -9.57
N LEU A 93 -4.71 4.92 -8.63
CA LEU A 93 -4.96 3.50 -8.47
C LEU A 93 -6.07 3.25 -7.45
N THR A 94 -6.73 2.11 -7.60
CA THR A 94 -7.57 1.52 -6.56
C THR A 94 -7.28 0.02 -6.50
N ASN A 95 -7.90 -0.66 -5.54
CA ASN A 95 -7.64 -2.08 -5.25
C ASN A 95 -6.14 -2.34 -5.03
N CYS A 96 -5.55 -1.44 -4.28
CA CYS A 96 -4.11 -1.45 -4.08
C CYS A 96 -3.79 -1.14 -2.63
#